data_ee0919b7d89752ed3f7690f36329d0ea
#
_entry.id   ee0919b7d89752ed3f7690f36329d0ea
#
_cell.length_a   1.000
_cell.length_b   1.000
_cell.length_c   1.000
_cell.angle_alpha   90.00
_cell.angle_beta   90.00
_cell.angle_gamma   90.00
#
_symmetry.space_group_name_H-M   'P 1'
#
loop_
_entity.id
_entity.type
_entity.pdbx_description
1 polymer ?
#
loop_
_entity_poly.entity_id
_entity_poly.type
_entity_poly.pdbx_seq_one_letter_code
_entity_poly.pdbx_strand_id
1 'polypeptide(L)'
;MKYLVFFKETFNKKSTINYFFIIFSLFVIIDVSFMFYKYSGKILNDNYNNSYFLLELDTKNKINLIENYSNIDVYQKCIFNENEIIVEDEPNKYFPKNVKRINKLEFAKYKFDNKYIITLKKWIDYNDFCDLLIKNGIDYDFYIVKKNELNFENYYQYFIYVLFIICFICLLVFVISIINILIDEKEFCRILYMVGYNYHLINFMTVIKIFVFMLLLVLINLLLQLTLGYFLKFFDYSMMLTNIAILILSIIIAMFWIVGRRIVLKRKVLL
;
A
#
# COMPACT_ATOMS: atom_id res chain seq x y z
N MET A 1 27.42 -20.80 28.17
CA MET A 1 28.52 -19.83 28.14
C MET A 1 29.08 -19.59 26.71
N LYS A 2 29.37 -20.61 25.90
CA LYS A 2 29.95 -20.49 24.54
C LYS A 2 29.04 -19.69 23.54
N TYR A 3 27.73 -19.81 23.62
CA TYR A 3 26.79 -19.07 22.76
C TYR A 3 26.75 -17.57 23.07
N LEU A 4 26.88 -17.20 24.32
CA LEU A 4 26.85 -15.79 24.78
C LEU A 4 28.08 -15.00 24.28
N VAL A 5 29.25 -15.64 24.21
CA VAL A 5 30.47 -15.05 23.64
C VAL A 5 30.29 -14.80 22.14
N PHE A 6 29.71 -15.78 21.42
CA PHE A 6 29.42 -15.66 20.00
C PHE A 6 28.51 -14.47 19.69
N PHE A 7 27.41 -14.28 20.45
CA PHE A 7 26.52 -13.14 20.30
C PHE A 7 27.19 -11.81 20.65
N LYS A 8 27.96 -11.77 21.77
CA LYS A 8 28.62 -10.55 22.24
C LYS A 8 29.63 -9.98 21.24
N GLU A 9 30.48 -10.82 20.65
CA GLU A 9 31.48 -10.40 19.66
C GLU A 9 30.82 -9.90 18.37
N THR A 10 29.71 -10.46 18.02
CA THR A 10 29.01 -10.10 16.80
C THR A 10 28.35 -8.71 16.88
N PHE A 11 27.67 -8.42 17.98
CA PHE A 11 27.02 -7.11 18.17
C PHE A 11 28.03 -5.98 18.46
N ASN A 12 29.26 -6.29 18.86
CA ASN A 12 30.32 -5.30 19.07
C ASN A 12 31.06 -4.90 17.79
N LYS A 13 30.85 -5.59 16.66
CA LYS A 13 31.44 -5.17 15.38
C LYS A 13 30.79 -3.90 14.86
N LYS A 14 31.58 -2.85 14.65
CA LYS A 14 31.13 -1.56 14.10
C LYS A 14 30.38 -1.71 12.75
N SER A 15 30.79 -2.67 11.91
CA SER A 15 30.11 -3.00 10.66
C SER A 15 28.69 -3.50 10.88
N THR A 16 28.45 -4.37 11.85
CA THR A 16 27.12 -4.92 12.17
C THR A 16 26.18 -3.83 12.66
N ILE A 17 26.69 -2.89 13.46
CA ILE A 17 25.89 -1.74 13.92
C ILE A 17 25.50 -0.83 12.74
N ASN A 18 26.42 -0.59 11.81
CA ASN A 18 26.12 0.21 10.62
C ASN A 18 25.03 -0.46 9.75
N TYR A 19 25.10 -1.78 9.53
CA TYR A 19 24.05 -2.48 8.79
C TYR A 19 22.72 -2.47 9.53
N PHE A 20 22.74 -2.49 10.87
CA PHE A 20 21.53 -2.32 11.67
C PHE A 20 20.82 -0.99 11.34
N PHE A 21 21.55 0.11 11.36
CA PHE A 21 20.98 1.43 11.03
C PHE A 21 20.52 1.52 9.58
N ILE A 22 21.26 0.95 8.63
CA ILE A 22 20.85 0.91 7.21
C ILE A 22 19.53 0.15 7.06
N ILE A 23 19.44 -1.07 7.58
CA ILE A 23 18.23 -1.88 7.47
C ILE A 23 17.06 -1.21 8.20
N PHE A 24 17.29 -0.64 9.37
CA PHE A 24 16.26 0.10 10.11
C PHE A 24 15.73 1.29 9.32
N SER A 25 16.62 2.09 8.71
CA SER A 25 16.20 3.23 7.88
C SER A 25 15.38 2.79 6.67
N LEU A 26 15.70 1.64 6.06
CA LEU A 26 14.91 1.07 4.97
C LEU A 26 13.50 0.67 5.42
N PHE A 27 13.35 0.08 6.60
CA PHE A 27 12.04 -0.21 7.18
C PHE A 27 11.21 1.05 7.33
N VAL A 28 11.81 2.10 7.91
CA VAL A 28 11.13 3.38 8.12
C VAL A 28 10.67 3.98 6.78
N ILE A 29 11.52 3.95 5.74
CA ILE A 29 11.18 4.46 4.41
C ILE A 29 10.01 3.67 3.80
N ILE A 30 10.03 2.34 3.89
CA ILE A 30 8.95 1.48 3.37
C ILE A 30 7.65 1.78 4.11
N ASP A 31 7.69 1.88 5.42
CA ASP A 31 6.49 2.14 6.24
C ASP A 31 5.88 3.51 5.96
N VAL A 32 6.71 4.55 5.93
CA VAL A 32 6.26 5.91 5.60
C VAL A 32 5.65 5.95 4.20
N SER A 33 6.29 5.30 3.23
CA SER A 33 5.79 5.20 1.86
C SER A 33 4.44 4.50 1.80
N PHE A 34 4.30 3.40 2.52
CA PHE A 34 3.05 2.64 2.58
C PHE A 34 1.93 3.39 3.30
N MET A 35 2.24 4.05 4.44
CA MET A 35 1.30 4.90 5.15
C MET A 35 0.80 6.03 4.27
N PHE A 36 1.70 6.69 3.56
CA PHE A 36 1.34 7.77 2.65
C PHE A 36 0.45 7.29 1.50
N TYR A 37 0.76 6.13 0.91
CA TYR A 37 -0.07 5.50 -0.12
C TYR A 37 -1.50 5.25 0.37
N LYS A 38 -1.64 4.64 1.54
CA LYS A 38 -2.96 4.33 2.11
C LYS A 38 -3.73 5.58 2.53
N TYR A 39 -3.04 6.54 3.13
CA TYR A 39 -3.66 7.81 3.55
C TYR A 39 -4.17 8.61 2.36
N SER A 40 -3.35 8.74 1.31
CA SER A 40 -3.76 9.41 0.08
C SER A 40 -4.91 8.69 -0.62
N GLY A 41 -4.90 7.36 -0.68
CA GLY A 41 -6.02 6.58 -1.19
C GLY A 41 -7.31 6.78 -0.39
N LYS A 42 -7.21 6.92 0.94
CA LYS A 42 -8.38 7.24 1.77
C LYS A 42 -8.94 8.63 1.49
N ILE A 43 -8.07 9.64 1.40
CA ILE A 43 -8.50 11.01 1.06
C ILE A 43 -9.20 11.03 -0.30
N LEU A 44 -8.62 10.38 -1.31
CA LEU A 44 -9.24 10.27 -2.62
C LEU A 44 -10.61 9.60 -2.53
N ASN A 45 -10.70 8.45 -1.89
CA ASN A 45 -11.96 7.74 -1.75
C ASN A 45 -13.03 8.57 -1.01
N ASP A 46 -12.64 9.29 0.05
CA ASP A 46 -13.55 10.18 0.79
C ASP A 46 -14.03 11.36 -0.09
N ASN A 47 -13.16 11.86 -0.98
CA ASN A 47 -13.52 12.92 -1.91
C ASN A 47 -14.47 12.42 -3.00
N TYR A 48 -14.23 11.23 -3.53
CA TYR A 48 -15.11 10.61 -4.53
C TYR A 48 -16.46 10.19 -3.96
N ASN A 49 -16.52 9.74 -2.73
CA ASN A 49 -17.78 9.47 -2.06
C ASN A 49 -18.66 10.72 -1.91
N ASN A 50 -18.06 11.91 -2.02
CA ASN A 50 -18.77 13.19 -2.03
C ASN A 50 -18.92 13.81 -3.44
N SER A 51 -18.50 13.10 -4.49
CA SER A 51 -18.57 13.56 -5.87
C SER A 51 -19.69 12.86 -6.65
N TYR A 52 -20.20 13.52 -7.67
CA TYR A 52 -21.24 12.96 -8.53
C TYR A 52 -21.19 13.60 -9.92
N PHE A 53 -21.74 12.86 -10.89
CA PHE A 53 -22.01 13.35 -12.24
C PHE A 53 -23.45 13.76 -12.36
N LEU A 54 -23.70 14.95 -12.89
CA LEU A 54 -24.99 15.36 -13.37
C LEU A 54 -25.04 15.10 -14.89
N LEU A 55 -25.92 14.21 -15.33
CA LEU A 55 -26.02 13.83 -16.73
C LEU A 55 -27.29 14.41 -17.32
N GLU A 56 -27.19 14.96 -18.51
CA GLU A 56 -28.34 15.35 -19.33
C GLU A 56 -28.50 14.33 -20.47
N LEU A 57 -29.67 13.68 -20.53
CA LEU A 57 -29.93 12.61 -21.49
C LEU A 57 -31.06 12.99 -22.43
N ASP A 58 -30.76 13.14 -23.71
CA ASP A 58 -31.73 13.51 -24.73
C ASP A 58 -32.69 12.38 -25.14
N THR A 59 -32.27 11.11 -24.93
CA THR A 59 -33.05 9.96 -25.41
C THR A 59 -33.07 8.79 -24.41
N LYS A 60 -34.19 8.00 -24.43
CA LYS A 60 -34.37 6.80 -23.61
C LYS A 60 -33.26 5.73 -23.84
N ASN A 61 -32.71 5.67 -25.05
CA ASN A 61 -31.66 4.67 -25.38
C ASN A 61 -30.34 4.94 -24.63
N LYS A 62 -30.06 6.19 -24.25
CA LYS A 62 -28.87 6.53 -23.49
C LYS A 62 -28.97 6.09 -22.00
N ILE A 63 -30.18 5.99 -21.45
CA ILE A 63 -30.41 5.51 -20.09
C ILE A 63 -29.96 4.06 -19.93
N ASN A 64 -30.27 3.21 -20.89
CA ASN A 64 -29.91 1.78 -20.85
C ASN A 64 -28.38 1.56 -20.78
N LEU A 65 -27.57 2.44 -21.37
CA LEU A 65 -26.12 2.38 -21.30
C LEU A 65 -25.62 2.62 -19.87
N ILE A 66 -26.27 3.53 -19.17
CA ILE A 66 -25.91 3.89 -17.79
C ILE A 66 -26.37 2.81 -16.81
N GLU A 67 -27.61 2.31 -16.98
CA GLU A 67 -28.17 1.26 -16.14
C GLU A 67 -27.37 -0.05 -16.23
N ASN A 68 -26.79 -0.34 -17.39
CA ASN A 68 -25.95 -1.52 -17.60
C ASN A 68 -24.51 -1.38 -17.08
N TYR A 69 -24.09 -0.17 -16.67
CA TYR A 69 -22.76 0.04 -16.12
C TYR A 69 -22.69 -0.45 -14.66
N SER A 70 -21.92 -1.51 -14.43
CA SER A 70 -21.90 -2.25 -13.16
C SER A 70 -21.27 -1.48 -11.98
N ASN A 71 -20.55 -0.40 -12.25
CA ASN A 71 -19.76 0.34 -11.26
C ASN A 71 -20.45 1.59 -10.72
N ILE A 72 -21.75 1.75 -11.00
CA ILE A 72 -22.58 2.82 -10.45
C ILE A 72 -23.06 2.44 -9.07
N ASP A 73 -22.93 3.36 -8.13
CA ASP A 73 -23.41 3.21 -6.76
C ASP A 73 -24.82 3.78 -6.59
N VAL A 74 -25.03 4.96 -7.14
CA VAL A 74 -26.33 5.62 -7.13
C VAL A 74 -26.68 6.09 -8.53
N TYR A 75 -27.87 5.74 -8.97
CA TYR A 75 -28.48 6.27 -10.18
C TYR A 75 -29.87 6.77 -9.86
N GLN A 76 -30.13 8.07 -10.09
CA GLN A 76 -31.41 8.66 -9.77
C GLN A 76 -31.75 9.83 -10.69
N LYS A 77 -33.06 9.96 -10.98
CA LYS A 77 -33.63 11.17 -11.58
C LYS A 77 -33.44 12.35 -10.66
N CYS A 78 -33.00 13.48 -11.19
CA CYS A 78 -32.86 14.70 -10.44
C CYS A 78 -33.50 15.89 -11.16
N ILE A 79 -33.77 16.93 -10.40
CA ILE A 79 -34.23 18.20 -10.89
C ILE A 79 -33.18 19.24 -10.54
N PHE A 80 -32.80 20.03 -11.53
CA PHE A 80 -31.87 21.12 -11.32
C PHE A 80 -32.67 22.43 -11.23
N ASN A 81 -32.66 23.04 -10.05
CA ASN A 81 -33.36 24.31 -9.80
C ASN A 81 -32.34 25.34 -9.33
N GLU A 82 -32.03 26.31 -10.19
CA GLU A 82 -31.15 27.47 -9.97
C GLU A 82 -29.75 27.13 -9.41
N ASN A 83 -29.40 26.35 -8.64
CA ASN A 83 -28.12 25.87 -8.12
C ASN A 83 -28.33 24.71 -7.13
N GLU A 84 -29.59 24.27 -6.98
CA GLU A 84 -29.92 23.14 -6.13
C GLU A 84 -30.21 21.91 -6.99
N ILE A 85 -29.64 20.79 -6.61
CA ILE A 85 -29.97 19.48 -7.18
C ILE A 85 -30.93 18.79 -6.21
N ILE A 86 -32.10 18.45 -6.72
CA ILE A 86 -33.19 17.87 -5.93
C ILE A 86 -33.39 16.43 -6.37
N VAL A 87 -33.39 15.50 -5.44
CA VAL A 87 -33.63 14.06 -5.66
C VAL A 87 -34.75 13.56 -4.78
N GLU A 88 -35.39 12.47 -5.22
CA GLU A 88 -36.34 11.74 -4.39
C GLU A 88 -35.57 11.03 -3.26
N ASP A 89 -36.05 11.19 -2.02
CA ASP A 89 -35.43 10.52 -0.85
C ASP A 89 -35.80 9.03 -0.83
N GLU A 90 -34.80 8.19 -1.15
CA GLU A 90 -34.93 6.73 -1.10
C GLU A 90 -34.11 6.19 0.06
N PRO A 91 -34.68 5.39 0.97
CA PRO A 91 -34.07 5.02 2.23
C PRO A 91 -32.79 4.18 2.12
N ASN A 92 -32.54 3.54 0.98
CA ASN A 92 -31.39 2.67 0.75
C ASN A 92 -30.33 3.25 -0.21
N LYS A 93 -30.50 4.50 -0.64
CA LYS A 93 -29.55 5.15 -1.56
C LYS A 93 -28.69 6.18 -0.84
N TYR A 94 -27.41 6.16 -1.13
CA TYR A 94 -26.47 7.17 -0.66
C TYR A 94 -26.49 8.35 -1.62
N PHE A 95 -26.66 9.56 -1.07
CA PHE A 95 -26.61 10.80 -1.83
C PHE A 95 -25.49 11.70 -1.31
N PRO A 96 -24.81 12.47 -2.17
CA PRO A 96 -23.90 13.50 -1.75
C PRO A 96 -24.54 14.52 -0.82
N LYS A 97 -23.78 15.11 0.10
CA LYS A 97 -24.31 16.00 1.15
C LYS A 97 -24.97 17.29 0.63
N ASN A 98 -24.57 17.73 -0.56
CA ASN A 98 -25.06 18.96 -1.20
C ASN A 98 -26.31 18.74 -2.08
N VAL A 99 -26.83 17.52 -2.11
CA VAL A 99 -28.07 17.19 -2.83
C VAL A 99 -29.24 17.26 -1.87
N LYS A 100 -30.25 18.03 -2.23
CA LYS A 100 -31.50 18.18 -1.47
C LYS A 100 -32.38 16.96 -1.67
N ARG A 101 -32.79 16.34 -0.59
CA ARG A 101 -33.68 15.18 -0.62
C ARG A 101 -35.08 15.62 -0.25
N ILE A 102 -36.05 15.22 -1.04
CA ILE A 102 -37.46 15.47 -0.78
C ILE A 102 -38.26 14.18 -0.92
N ASN A 103 -39.39 14.12 -0.25
CA ASN A 103 -40.23 12.95 -0.30
C ASN A 103 -40.87 12.76 -1.70
N LYS A 104 -41.30 11.55 -1.99
CA LYS A 104 -41.88 11.16 -3.28
C LYS A 104 -43.05 12.03 -3.71
N LEU A 105 -43.94 12.42 -2.80
CA LEU A 105 -45.11 13.22 -3.04
C LEU A 105 -44.75 14.67 -3.45
N GLU A 106 -43.72 15.19 -2.84
CA GLU A 106 -43.19 16.51 -3.14
C GLU A 106 -42.38 16.50 -4.43
N PHE A 107 -41.56 15.49 -4.67
CA PHE A 107 -40.78 15.31 -5.89
C PHE A 107 -41.68 15.20 -7.14
N ALA A 108 -42.80 14.51 -7.03
CA ALA A 108 -43.78 14.37 -8.12
C ALA A 108 -44.42 15.70 -8.58
N LYS A 109 -44.33 16.77 -7.78
CA LYS A 109 -44.85 18.11 -8.17
C LYS A 109 -43.90 18.87 -9.09
N TYR A 110 -42.65 18.46 -9.17
CA TYR A 110 -41.66 19.11 -10.03
C TYR A 110 -41.68 18.53 -11.44
N LYS A 111 -41.35 19.36 -12.42
CA LYS A 111 -41.19 18.91 -13.80
C LYS A 111 -39.82 18.30 -13.97
N PHE A 112 -39.78 17.10 -14.50
CA PHE A 112 -38.55 16.37 -14.73
C PHE A 112 -37.88 16.72 -16.05
N ASP A 113 -36.65 17.19 -16.07
CA ASP A 113 -35.90 17.69 -17.23
C ASP A 113 -34.90 16.69 -17.80
N ASN A 114 -35.16 15.38 -17.73
CA ASN A 114 -34.26 14.32 -18.19
C ASN A 114 -32.82 14.38 -17.61
N LYS A 115 -32.70 14.93 -16.42
CA LYS A 115 -31.43 15.03 -15.69
C LYS A 115 -31.30 13.91 -14.68
N TYR A 116 -30.08 13.40 -14.55
CA TYR A 116 -29.77 12.25 -13.70
C TYR A 116 -28.52 12.50 -12.90
N ILE A 117 -28.52 12.10 -11.63
CA ILE A 117 -27.35 12.09 -10.77
C ILE A 117 -26.80 10.67 -10.70
N ILE A 118 -25.48 10.55 -10.83
CA ILE A 118 -24.77 9.28 -10.76
C ILE A 118 -23.55 9.43 -9.84
N THR A 119 -23.33 8.46 -8.98
CA THR A 119 -22.11 8.30 -8.18
C THR A 119 -21.44 6.97 -8.55
N LEU A 120 -20.12 6.93 -8.56
CA LEU A 120 -19.35 5.73 -8.85
C LEU A 120 -18.97 5.00 -7.55
N LYS A 121 -18.90 3.68 -7.61
CA LYS A 121 -18.46 2.85 -6.47
C LYS A 121 -16.99 3.05 -6.13
N LYS A 122 -16.17 3.32 -7.15
CA LYS A 122 -14.73 3.50 -7.03
C LYS A 122 -14.26 4.65 -7.88
N TRP A 123 -13.39 5.48 -7.36
CA TRP A 123 -12.79 6.58 -8.09
C TRP A 123 -11.92 6.12 -9.28
N ILE A 124 -11.35 4.92 -9.23
CA ILE A 124 -10.56 4.32 -10.33
C ILE A 124 -11.38 4.21 -11.61
N ASP A 125 -12.69 4.02 -11.49
CA ASP A 125 -13.60 3.86 -12.64
C ASP A 125 -13.99 5.21 -13.27
N TYR A 126 -13.49 6.33 -12.72
CA TYR A 126 -13.85 7.68 -13.17
C TYR A 126 -13.47 7.93 -14.62
N ASN A 127 -12.22 7.68 -15.01
CA ASN A 127 -11.75 7.94 -16.37
C ASN A 127 -12.50 7.07 -17.39
N ASP A 128 -12.67 5.79 -17.08
CA ASP A 128 -13.39 4.85 -17.93
C ASP A 128 -14.85 5.27 -18.12
N PHE A 129 -15.46 5.81 -17.06
CA PHE A 129 -16.83 6.30 -17.11
C PHE A 129 -16.92 7.61 -17.91
N CYS A 130 -16.01 8.56 -17.75
CA CYS A 130 -15.93 9.77 -18.57
C CYS A 130 -15.76 9.43 -20.06
N ASP A 131 -14.86 8.50 -20.39
CA ASP A 131 -14.63 8.06 -21.76
C ASP A 131 -15.89 7.41 -22.36
N LEU A 132 -16.64 6.64 -21.55
CA LEU A 132 -17.90 6.06 -21.94
C LEU A 132 -18.95 7.14 -22.26
N LEU A 133 -19.06 8.18 -21.42
CA LEU A 133 -19.99 9.29 -21.63
C LEU A 133 -19.64 10.07 -22.90
N ILE A 134 -18.39 10.42 -23.09
CA ILE A 134 -17.88 11.15 -24.27
C ILE A 134 -18.14 10.34 -25.54
N LYS A 135 -17.80 9.04 -25.55
CA LYS A 135 -17.99 8.15 -26.69
C LYS A 135 -19.44 8.03 -27.12
N ASN A 136 -20.36 8.15 -26.19
CA ASN A 136 -21.80 8.06 -26.46
C ASN A 136 -22.47 9.45 -26.64
N GLY A 137 -21.70 10.54 -26.62
CA GLY A 137 -22.21 11.91 -26.76
C GLY A 137 -23.21 12.26 -25.68
N ILE A 138 -22.93 11.92 -24.43
CA ILE A 138 -23.73 12.26 -23.26
C ILE A 138 -23.08 13.45 -22.60
N ASP A 139 -23.84 14.56 -22.51
CA ASP A 139 -23.38 15.75 -21.80
C ASP A 139 -23.44 15.51 -20.29
N TYR A 140 -22.37 15.90 -19.59
CA TYR A 140 -22.29 15.76 -18.16
C TYR A 140 -21.53 16.91 -17.52
N ASP A 141 -21.94 17.23 -16.29
CA ASP A 141 -21.19 18.08 -15.37
C ASP A 141 -20.73 17.27 -14.18
N PHE A 142 -19.47 17.44 -13.80
CA PHE A 142 -18.90 16.77 -12.65
C PHE A 142 -18.82 17.72 -11.46
N TYR A 143 -19.51 17.35 -10.37
CA TYR A 143 -19.57 18.15 -9.16
C TYR A 143 -18.75 17.52 -8.03
N ILE A 144 -17.84 18.30 -7.47
CA ILE A 144 -17.03 17.91 -6.29
C ILE A 144 -17.29 18.93 -5.18
N VAL A 145 -17.44 18.42 -3.96
CA VAL A 145 -17.68 19.25 -2.77
C VAL A 145 -16.47 20.13 -2.43
N LYS A 146 -15.25 19.71 -2.82
CA LYS A 146 -14.01 20.49 -2.59
C LYS A 146 -13.16 20.55 -3.85
N LYS A 147 -13.23 21.67 -4.53
CA LYS A 147 -12.53 21.92 -5.80
C LYS A 147 -10.99 21.88 -5.73
N ASN A 148 -10.39 22.06 -4.55
CA ASN A 148 -8.94 22.17 -4.36
C ASN A 148 -8.21 20.81 -4.32
N GLU A 149 -8.92 19.69 -4.31
CA GLU A 149 -8.33 18.35 -4.17
C GLU A 149 -8.18 17.60 -5.50
N LEU A 150 -8.77 18.12 -6.58
CA LEU A 150 -8.68 17.56 -7.95
C LEU A 150 -7.23 17.51 -8.49
N ASN A 151 -6.40 18.48 -8.12
CA ASN A 151 -5.00 18.47 -8.57
C ASN A 151 -4.19 17.30 -8.01
N PHE A 152 -4.62 16.72 -6.90
CA PHE A 152 -3.94 15.60 -6.28
C PHE A 152 -4.12 14.29 -7.07
N GLU A 153 -5.24 14.13 -7.76
CA GLU A 153 -5.54 12.95 -8.58
C GLU A 153 -4.57 12.77 -9.74
N ASN A 154 -4.31 13.84 -10.48
CA ASN A 154 -3.42 13.78 -11.64
C ASN A 154 -2.00 13.35 -11.26
N TYR A 155 -1.57 13.64 -10.02
CA TYR A 155 -0.26 13.27 -9.51
C TYR A 155 -0.25 11.92 -8.80
N TYR A 156 -1.41 11.40 -8.38
CA TYR A 156 -1.49 10.18 -7.58
C TYR A 156 -0.96 8.93 -8.32
N GLN A 157 -1.28 8.77 -9.58
CA GLN A 157 -0.79 7.65 -10.37
C GLN A 157 0.74 7.69 -10.53
N TYR A 158 1.29 8.87 -10.88
CA TYR A 158 2.74 9.06 -10.95
C TYR A 158 3.41 8.82 -9.60
N PHE A 159 2.77 9.23 -8.53
CA PHE A 159 3.26 9.03 -7.17
C PHE A 159 3.33 7.54 -6.80
N ILE A 160 2.34 6.73 -7.18
CA ILE A 160 2.37 5.27 -6.98
C ILE A 160 3.58 4.64 -7.68
N TYR A 161 3.89 5.03 -8.92
CA TYR A 161 5.07 4.51 -9.62
C TYR A 161 6.37 4.89 -8.91
N VAL A 162 6.48 6.12 -8.43
CA VAL A 162 7.65 6.58 -7.66
C VAL A 162 7.80 5.78 -6.36
N LEU A 163 6.72 5.57 -5.62
CA LEU A 163 6.73 4.73 -4.41
C LEU A 163 7.15 3.30 -4.71
N PHE A 164 6.67 2.72 -5.80
CA PHE A 164 7.04 1.37 -6.19
C PHE A 164 8.54 1.26 -6.49
N ILE A 165 9.11 2.24 -7.20
CA ILE A 165 10.54 2.31 -7.47
C ILE A 165 11.34 2.45 -6.17
N ILE A 166 10.93 3.31 -5.25
CA ILE A 166 11.58 3.47 -3.94
C ILE A 166 11.57 2.15 -3.17
N CYS A 167 10.43 1.48 -3.07
CA CYS A 167 10.31 0.19 -2.39
C CYS A 167 11.21 -0.88 -3.03
N PHE A 168 11.31 -0.91 -4.36
CA PHE A 168 12.19 -1.83 -5.08
C PHE A 168 13.66 -1.57 -4.77
N ILE A 169 14.09 -0.31 -4.78
CA ILE A 169 15.47 0.08 -4.40
C ILE A 169 15.75 -0.31 -2.95
N CYS A 170 14.82 -0.04 -2.03
CA CYS A 170 14.94 -0.42 -0.63
C CYS A 170 15.13 -1.94 -0.47
N LEU A 171 14.37 -2.74 -1.24
CA LEU A 171 14.49 -4.19 -1.21
C LEU A 171 15.86 -4.66 -1.72
N LEU A 172 16.40 -4.07 -2.79
CA LEU A 172 17.75 -4.39 -3.28
C LEU A 172 18.82 -4.06 -2.23
N VAL A 173 18.77 -2.87 -1.62
CA VAL A 173 19.73 -2.46 -0.58
C VAL A 173 19.62 -3.36 0.64
N PHE A 174 18.41 -3.81 1.00
CA PHE A 174 18.17 -4.77 2.06
C PHE A 174 18.86 -6.11 1.78
N VAL A 175 18.68 -6.68 0.58
CA VAL A 175 19.31 -7.94 0.18
C VAL A 175 20.84 -7.83 0.24
N ILE A 176 21.41 -6.75 -0.31
CA ILE A 176 22.85 -6.48 -0.29
C ILE A 176 23.35 -6.37 1.15
N SER A 177 22.62 -5.70 2.04
CA SER A 177 23.01 -5.53 3.45
C SER A 177 23.05 -6.88 4.20
N ILE A 178 22.09 -7.77 3.98
CA ILE A 178 22.08 -9.12 4.55
C ILE A 178 23.28 -9.92 4.02
N ILE A 179 23.56 -9.87 2.71
CA ILE A 179 24.70 -10.56 2.11
C ILE A 179 26.02 -10.05 2.71
N ASN A 180 26.17 -8.75 2.90
CA ASN A 180 27.37 -8.15 3.49
C ASN A 180 27.57 -8.60 4.95
N ILE A 181 26.50 -8.67 5.76
CA ILE A 181 26.57 -9.23 7.12
C ILE A 181 27.09 -10.67 7.08
N LEU A 182 26.61 -11.47 6.12
CA LEU A 182 27.05 -12.87 5.96
C LEU A 182 28.52 -13.00 5.50
N ILE A 183 28.98 -12.06 4.65
CA ILE A 183 30.37 -12.01 4.21
C ILE A 183 31.29 -11.64 5.37
N ASP A 184 30.95 -10.65 6.17
CA ASP A 184 31.75 -10.20 7.33
C ASP A 184 31.91 -11.31 8.38
N GLU A 185 30.99 -12.27 8.41
CA GLU A 185 31.08 -13.42 9.30
C GLU A 185 31.91 -14.59 8.77
N LYS A 186 32.29 -14.55 7.51
CA LYS A 186 33.01 -15.67 6.87
C LYS A 186 34.31 -16.02 7.59
N GLU A 187 35.07 -15.01 8.01
CA GLU A 187 36.34 -15.24 8.72
C GLU A 187 36.11 -15.84 10.11
N PHE A 188 35.13 -15.34 10.85
CA PHE A 188 34.81 -15.88 12.17
C PHE A 188 34.32 -17.33 12.09
N CYS A 189 33.47 -17.64 11.11
CA CYS A 189 33.04 -19.02 10.85
C CYS A 189 34.24 -19.94 10.48
N ARG A 190 35.25 -19.42 9.75
CA ARG A 190 36.47 -20.15 9.41
C ARG A 190 37.27 -20.45 10.66
N ILE A 191 37.44 -19.51 11.57
CA ILE A 191 38.14 -19.70 12.84
C ILE A 191 37.44 -20.77 13.69
N LEU A 192 36.11 -20.71 13.81
CA LEU A 192 35.35 -21.72 14.55
C LEU A 192 35.53 -23.13 13.97
N TYR A 193 35.56 -23.24 12.64
CA TYR A 193 35.80 -24.50 11.97
C TYR A 193 37.23 -25.05 12.28
N MET A 194 38.25 -24.18 12.26
CA MET A 194 39.62 -24.56 12.61
C MET A 194 39.77 -25.01 14.07
N VAL A 195 38.93 -24.47 14.97
CA VAL A 195 38.89 -24.87 16.39
C VAL A 195 38.13 -26.19 16.61
N GLY A 196 37.59 -26.80 15.53
CA GLY A 196 36.92 -28.10 15.58
C GLY A 196 35.41 -28.06 15.78
N TYR A 197 34.75 -26.93 15.56
CA TYR A 197 33.28 -26.87 15.57
C TYR A 197 32.69 -27.53 14.33
N ASN A 198 31.61 -28.31 14.53
CA ASN A 198 30.90 -28.93 13.41
C ASN A 198 30.29 -27.88 12.47
N TYR A 199 30.47 -28.09 11.17
CA TYR A 199 29.93 -27.22 10.12
C TYR A 199 28.41 -26.96 10.24
N HIS A 200 27.63 -28.00 10.57
CA HIS A 200 26.19 -27.84 10.79
C HIS A 200 25.86 -26.90 11.94
N LEU A 201 26.62 -26.97 13.02
CA LEU A 201 26.42 -26.12 14.19
C LEU A 201 26.79 -24.66 13.89
N ILE A 202 27.85 -24.41 13.12
CA ILE A 202 28.23 -23.06 12.69
C ILE A 202 27.13 -22.45 11.81
N ASN A 203 26.62 -23.21 10.84
CA ASN A 203 25.54 -22.72 9.97
C ASN A 203 24.24 -22.42 10.75
N PHE A 204 23.89 -23.29 11.68
CA PHE A 204 22.73 -23.09 12.54
C PHE A 204 22.85 -21.81 13.40
N MET A 205 24.05 -21.58 13.96
CA MET A 205 24.35 -20.37 14.71
C MET A 205 24.23 -19.12 13.85
N THR A 206 24.70 -19.17 12.60
CA THR A 206 24.59 -18.03 11.65
C THR A 206 23.13 -17.70 11.34
N VAL A 207 22.27 -18.71 11.11
CA VAL A 207 20.83 -18.50 10.88
C VAL A 207 20.15 -17.91 12.11
N ILE A 208 20.39 -18.48 13.29
CA ILE A 208 19.83 -17.97 14.54
C ILE A 208 20.22 -16.51 14.76
N LYS A 209 21.47 -16.17 14.49
CA LYS A 209 21.96 -14.81 14.64
C LYS A 209 21.20 -13.81 13.76
N ILE A 210 21.08 -14.14 12.47
CA ILE A 210 20.29 -13.29 11.54
C ILE A 210 18.85 -13.20 12.01
N PHE A 211 18.26 -14.32 12.43
CA PHE A 211 16.90 -14.33 12.95
C PHE A 211 16.73 -13.42 14.16
N VAL A 212 17.60 -13.52 15.17
CA VAL A 212 17.55 -12.66 16.37
C VAL A 212 17.76 -11.20 16.02
N PHE A 213 18.71 -10.91 15.12
CA PHE A 213 18.99 -9.56 14.64
C PHE A 213 17.76 -8.95 13.95
N MET A 214 17.15 -9.70 13.03
CA MET A 214 15.96 -9.25 12.30
C MET A 214 14.72 -9.16 13.18
N LEU A 215 14.56 -10.08 14.14
CA LEU A 215 13.47 -10.06 15.09
C LEU A 215 13.52 -8.79 15.96
N LEU A 216 14.70 -8.39 16.41
CA LEU A 216 14.89 -7.17 17.19
C LEU A 216 14.53 -5.92 16.35
N LEU A 217 14.95 -5.87 15.08
CA LEU A 217 14.59 -4.80 14.15
C LEU A 217 13.08 -4.73 13.93
N VAL A 218 12.43 -5.87 13.69
CA VAL A 218 10.98 -5.97 13.51
C VAL A 218 10.24 -5.49 14.76
N LEU A 219 10.69 -5.84 15.96
CA LEU A 219 10.08 -5.37 17.21
C LEU A 219 10.17 -3.85 17.36
N ILE A 220 11.33 -3.25 17.08
CA ILE A 220 11.51 -1.80 17.11
C ILE A 220 10.61 -1.14 16.07
N ASN A 221 10.53 -1.70 14.86
CA ASN A 221 9.70 -1.17 13.79
C ASN A 221 8.20 -1.27 14.12
N LEU A 222 7.75 -2.36 14.73
CA LEU A 222 6.37 -2.50 15.20
C LEU A 222 6.00 -1.44 16.24
N LEU A 223 6.90 -1.14 17.18
CA LEU A 223 6.70 -0.07 18.15
C LEU A 223 6.56 1.29 17.45
N LEU A 224 7.38 1.55 16.43
CA LEU A 224 7.31 2.76 15.63
C LEU A 224 6.00 2.85 14.85
N GLN A 225 5.55 1.75 14.21
CA GLN A 225 4.27 1.68 13.52
C GLN A 225 3.07 1.93 14.46
N LEU A 226 3.10 1.36 15.67
CA LEU A 226 2.06 1.57 16.67
C LEU A 226 2.00 3.03 17.12
N THR A 227 3.16 3.66 17.36
CA THR A 227 3.22 5.08 17.75
C THR A 227 2.73 5.99 16.62
N LEU A 228 3.20 5.80 15.40
CA LEU A 228 2.75 6.57 14.24
C LEU A 228 1.26 6.34 13.95
N GLY A 229 0.78 5.10 14.01
CA GLY A 229 -0.63 4.76 13.83
C GLY A 229 -1.54 5.43 14.86
N TYR A 230 -1.08 5.54 16.11
CA TYR A 230 -1.80 6.27 17.16
C TYR A 230 -1.89 7.78 16.85
N PHE A 231 -0.78 8.42 16.46
CA PHE A 231 -0.75 9.86 16.14
C PHE A 231 -1.56 10.20 14.89
N LEU A 232 -1.47 9.38 13.85
CA LEU A 232 -2.17 9.58 12.58
C LEU A 232 -3.63 9.11 12.61
N LYS A 233 -4.08 8.47 13.70
CA LYS A 233 -5.38 7.79 13.82
C LYS A 233 -5.64 6.83 12.67
N PHE A 234 -4.59 6.20 12.19
CA PHE A 234 -4.60 5.29 11.06
C PHE A 234 -3.75 4.07 11.39
N PHE A 235 -4.39 2.92 11.52
CA PHE A 235 -3.72 1.65 11.76
C PHE A 235 -4.18 0.62 10.72
N ASP A 236 -3.25 0.04 10.00
CA ASP A 236 -3.54 -1.00 9.01
C ASP A 236 -2.74 -2.28 9.31
N TYR A 237 -3.45 -3.39 9.49
CA TYR A 237 -2.84 -4.70 9.72
C TYR A 237 -1.91 -5.15 8.59
N SER A 238 -2.09 -4.64 7.37
CA SER A 238 -1.21 -4.96 6.25
C SER A 238 0.24 -4.52 6.47
N MET A 239 0.49 -3.51 7.31
CA MET A 239 1.83 -3.09 7.71
C MET A 239 2.55 -4.12 8.59
N MET A 240 1.81 -4.84 9.43
CA MET A 240 2.38 -5.95 10.22
C MET A 240 2.79 -7.11 9.32
N LEU A 241 2.02 -7.39 8.28
CA LEU A 241 2.33 -8.45 7.32
C LEU A 241 3.63 -8.18 6.55
N THR A 242 3.92 -6.91 6.21
CA THR A 242 5.19 -6.55 5.54
C THR A 242 6.40 -6.87 6.42
N ASN A 243 6.33 -6.62 7.72
CA ASN A 243 7.40 -6.96 8.67
C ASN A 243 7.66 -8.48 8.73
N ILE A 244 6.60 -9.28 8.76
CA ILE A 244 6.70 -10.74 8.76
C ILE A 244 7.31 -11.23 7.44
N ALA A 245 6.88 -10.67 6.30
CA ALA A 245 7.42 -11.03 4.99
C ALA A 245 8.92 -10.74 4.88
N ILE A 246 9.38 -9.58 5.39
CA ILE A 246 10.80 -9.20 5.38
C ILE A 246 11.62 -10.14 6.29
N LEU A 247 11.08 -10.53 7.46
CA LEU A 247 11.72 -11.48 8.34
C LEU A 247 11.88 -12.84 7.65
N ILE A 248 10.85 -13.35 7.00
CA ILE A 248 10.91 -14.61 6.24
C ILE A 248 11.93 -14.50 5.11
N LEU A 249 11.92 -13.41 4.35
CA LEU A 249 12.86 -13.17 3.26
C LEU A 249 14.32 -13.20 3.75
N SER A 250 14.61 -12.59 4.91
CA SER A 250 15.96 -12.59 5.49
C SER A 250 16.46 -14.00 5.82
N ILE A 251 15.58 -14.85 6.33
CA ILE A 251 15.91 -16.26 6.64
C ILE A 251 16.17 -17.04 5.33
N ILE A 252 15.35 -16.82 4.31
CA ILE A 252 15.50 -17.45 2.99
C ILE A 252 16.86 -17.07 2.40
N ILE A 253 17.25 -15.80 2.41
CA ILE A 253 18.55 -15.32 1.91
C ILE A 253 19.69 -16.00 2.67
N ALA A 254 19.60 -16.07 4.01
CA ALA A 254 20.59 -16.73 4.83
C ALA A 254 20.73 -18.22 4.49
N MET A 255 19.63 -18.92 4.27
CA MET A 255 19.63 -20.33 3.86
C MET A 255 20.27 -20.53 2.49
N PHE A 256 19.93 -19.70 1.49
CA PHE A 256 20.54 -19.75 0.17
C PHE A 256 22.06 -19.52 0.23
N TRP A 257 22.50 -18.57 1.04
CA TRP A 257 23.93 -18.32 1.25
C TRP A 257 24.65 -19.54 1.81
N ILE A 258 24.08 -20.20 2.81
CA ILE A 258 24.65 -21.39 3.44
C ILE A 258 24.78 -22.54 2.42
N VAL A 259 23.74 -22.75 1.60
CA VAL A 259 23.75 -23.78 0.53
C VAL A 259 24.82 -23.44 -0.50
N GLY A 260 24.90 -22.20 -0.97
CA GLY A 260 25.92 -21.73 -1.91
C GLY A 260 27.33 -21.92 -1.39
N ARG A 261 27.57 -21.60 -0.11
CA ARG A 261 28.86 -21.83 0.57
C ARG A 261 29.23 -23.29 0.64
N ARG A 262 28.27 -24.17 0.90
CA ARG A 262 28.50 -25.64 0.92
C ARG A 262 28.96 -26.17 -0.43
N ILE A 263 28.39 -25.68 -1.52
CA ILE A 263 28.73 -26.05 -2.91
C ILE A 263 30.16 -25.60 -3.21
N VAL A 264 30.52 -24.38 -2.88
CA VAL A 264 31.87 -23.82 -3.10
C VAL A 264 32.95 -24.55 -2.28
N LEU A 265 32.64 -24.88 -1.03
CA LEU A 265 33.58 -25.62 -0.18
C LEU A 265 33.81 -27.06 -0.66
N LYS A 266 32.73 -27.76 -1.11
CA LYS A 266 32.86 -29.07 -1.71
C LYS A 266 33.75 -29.07 -2.97
N ARG A 267 33.60 -28.04 -3.83
CA ARG A 267 34.46 -27.91 -5.02
C ARG A 267 35.92 -27.64 -4.70
N LYS A 268 36.26 -26.92 -3.60
CA LYS A 268 37.65 -26.67 -3.18
C LYS A 268 38.31 -27.84 -2.46
N VAL A 269 37.55 -28.80 -1.97
CA VAL A 269 38.05 -30.03 -1.34
C VAL A 269 38.27 -31.13 -2.40
N LEU A 270 37.66 -30.97 -3.58
CA LEU A 270 37.80 -31.89 -4.72
C LEU A 270 38.86 -31.40 -5.73
N LEU A 271 39.44 -30.23 -5.55
CA LEU A 271 40.63 -29.69 -6.22
C LEU A 271 41.81 -29.64 -5.25
#